data_aeeabe756e5037d6a1bce4195db1643e
#
_entry.id   aeeabe756e5037d6a1bce4195db1643e
#
_cell.length_a   1.000
_cell.length_b   1.000
_cell.length_c   1.000
_cell.angle_alpha   90.00
_cell.angle_beta   90.00
_cell.angle_gamma   90.00
#
_symmetry.space_group_name_H-M   'P 1'
#
loop_
_entity.id
_entity.type
_entity.pdbx_description
1 polymer ?
#
loop_
_entity_poly.entity_id
_entity_poly.type
_entity_poly.pdbx_seq_one_letter_code
_entity_poly.pdbx_strand_id
1 'polypeptide(L)'
;MNLTHIRNIGLSALFALLTFSSAQAATINVKSELPVSDVTARLEAAIEKAGARLFTKVDFQQGVKSVGKDIRPTTVLIFGSPKIGADAFAIGQTIGLYLPLRVLAYEDASGQVWLSYPDPADAAVEHGIPVDHPAIQAMQGALKKLTMAASGNSSGN
;
A
#
# COMPACT_ATOMS: atom_id res chain seq x y z
N MET A 1 -70.69 -28.79 19.65
CA MET A 1 -70.87 -27.48 18.95
C MET A 1 -69.92 -26.49 19.57
N ASN A 2 -69.11 -25.90 18.76
CA ASN A 2 -68.18 -24.77 18.86
C ASN A 2 -66.74 -25.13 18.58
N LEU A 3 -66.36 -24.86 17.37
CA LEU A 3 -64.98 -24.82 16.84
C LEU A 3 -64.27 -23.63 17.43
N THR A 4 -63.11 -23.85 18.01
CA THR A 4 -62.20 -22.79 18.38
C THR A 4 -61.06 -22.69 17.35
N HIS A 5 -61.04 -21.61 16.63
CA HIS A 5 -59.98 -21.28 15.66
C HIS A 5 -58.69 -20.98 16.38
N ILE A 6 -57.64 -21.78 16.15
CA ILE A 6 -56.27 -21.46 16.53
C ILE A 6 -55.66 -20.69 15.37
N ARG A 7 -55.41 -19.40 15.58
CA ARG A 7 -54.66 -18.54 14.65
C ARG A 7 -53.19 -18.78 14.86
N ASN A 8 -52.54 -19.40 13.86
CA ASN A 8 -51.11 -19.51 13.77
C ASN A 8 -50.53 -18.11 13.49
N ILE A 9 -49.86 -17.54 14.49
CA ILE A 9 -49.03 -16.36 14.33
C ILE A 9 -47.66 -16.85 13.86
N GLY A 10 -47.40 -16.74 12.56
CA GLY A 10 -46.09 -17.00 11.98
C GLY A 10 -45.07 -15.96 12.46
N LEU A 11 -44.13 -16.38 13.28
CA LEU A 11 -43.01 -15.58 13.70
C LEU A 11 -41.94 -15.61 12.59
N SER A 12 -42.01 -14.66 11.66
CA SER A 12 -40.99 -14.47 10.65
C SER A 12 -39.74 -13.86 11.30
N ALA A 13 -38.77 -14.69 11.62
CA ALA A 13 -37.46 -14.26 12.05
C ALA A 13 -36.71 -13.68 10.86
N LEU A 14 -36.66 -12.36 10.76
CA LEU A 14 -35.86 -11.61 9.80
C LEU A 14 -34.40 -11.72 10.21
N PHE A 15 -33.68 -12.67 9.62
CA PHE A 15 -32.23 -12.83 9.84
C PHE A 15 -31.52 -11.75 9.02
N ALA A 16 -31.20 -10.62 9.65
CA ALA A 16 -30.38 -9.59 9.04
C ALA A 16 -28.96 -10.13 8.89
N LEU A 17 -28.56 -10.53 7.67
CA LEU A 17 -27.16 -10.78 7.34
C LEU A 17 -26.39 -9.47 7.45
N LEU A 18 -25.69 -9.28 8.56
CA LEU A 18 -24.65 -8.27 8.68
C LEU A 18 -23.47 -8.72 7.82
N THR A 19 -23.37 -8.23 6.62
CA THR A 19 -22.16 -8.37 5.80
C THR A 19 -21.08 -7.49 6.41
N PHE A 20 -20.18 -8.10 7.18
CA PHE A 20 -18.94 -7.44 7.57
C PHE A 20 -18.10 -7.28 6.32
N SER A 21 -18.09 -6.07 5.75
CA SER A 21 -17.12 -5.69 4.73
C SER A 21 -15.78 -5.56 5.44
N SER A 22 -14.91 -6.54 5.30
CA SER A 22 -13.53 -6.43 5.74
C SER A 22 -12.88 -5.34 4.89
N ALA A 23 -12.56 -4.20 5.49
CA ALA A 23 -11.72 -3.19 4.86
C ALA A 23 -10.35 -3.84 4.62
N GLN A 24 -10.08 -4.24 3.40
CA GLN A 24 -8.78 -4.75 3.01
C GLN A 24 -7.85 -3.57 2.79
N ALA A 25 -6.66 -3.61 3.40
CA ALA A 25 -5.65 -2.58 3.21
C ALA A 25 -5.38 -2.38 1.70
N ALA A 26 -5.55 -1.15 1.22
CA ALA A 26 -5.45 -0.85 -0.19
C ALA A 26 -3.99 -0.82 -0.63
N THR A 27 -3.64 -1.67 -1.60
CA THR A 27 -2.35 -1.57 -2.30
C THR A 27 -2.53 -0.69 -3.54
N ILE A 28 -1.75 0.37 -3.63
CA ILE A 28 -1.73 1.25 -4.81
C ILE A 28 -0.72 0.71 -5.79
N ASN A 29 -1.14 0.51 -7.04
CA ASN A 29 -0.33 -0.04 -8.12
C ASN A 29 -0.16 1.00 -9.23
N VAL A 30 1.08 1.25 -9.63
CA VAL A 30 1.44 2.13 -10.73
C VAL A 30 2.12 1.29 -11.80
N LYS A 31 1.51 1.23 -12.99
CA LYS A 31 2.05 0.50 -14.13
C LYS A 31 3.33 1.17 -14.65
N SER A 32 4.28 0.38 -15.15
CA SER A 32 5.48 0.88 -15.85
C SER A 32 5.73 0.07 -17.12
N GLU A 33 6.17 0.75 -18.15
CA GLU A 33 6.65 0.14 -19.40
C GLU A 33 8.17 -0.15 -19.36
N LEU A 34 8.84 0.22 -18.28
CA LEU A 34 10.26 0.04 -18.09
C LEU A 34 10.54 -1.25 -17.31
N PRO A 35 11.70 -1.92 -17.52
CA PRO A 35 12.10 -3.07 -16.72
C PRO A 35 12.34 -2.69 -15.26
N VAL A 36 12.27 -3.66 -14.35
CA VAL A 36 12.40 -3.45 -12.89
C VAL A 36 13.73 -2.76 -12.54
N SER A 37 14.83 -3.09 -13.21
CA SER A 37 16.13 -2.42 -13.02
C SER A 37 16.07 -0.91 -13.23
N ASP A 38 15.42 -0.48 -14.30
CA ASP A 38 15.36 0.92 -14.69
C ASP A 38 14.40 1.70 -13.81
N VAL A 39 13.25 1.07 -13.47
CA VAL A 39 12.28 1.63 -12.53
C VAL A 39 12.90 1.85 -11.15
N THR A 40 13.66 0.87 -10.65
CA THR A 40 14.32 1.01 -9.35
C THR A 40 15.39 2.10 -9.36
N ALA A 41 16.22 2.18 -10.41
CA ALA A 41 17.21 3.23 -10.54
C ALA A 41 16.56 4.64 -10.60
N ARG A 42 15.47 4.78 -11.35
CA ARG A 42 14.72 6.05 -11.41
C ARG A 42 14.08 6.40 -10.07
N LEU A 43 13.55 5.41 -9.36
CA LEU A 43 12.97 5.63 -8.04
C LEU A 43 14.03 6.08 -7.03
N GLU A 44 15.22 5.49 -7.04
CA GLU A 44 16.35 5.92 -6.23
C GLU A 44 16.71 7.39 -6.49
N ALA A 45 16.86 7.75 -7.75
CA ALA A 45 17.16 9.13 -8.14
C ALA A 45 16.04 10.11 -7.74
N ALA A 46 14.77 9.68 -7.85
CA ALA A 46 13.62 10.50 -7.46
C ALA A 46 13.57 10.70 -5.93
N ILE A 47 13.86 9.66 -5.13
CA ILE A 47 13.96 9.72 -3.67
C ILE A 47 15.03 10.72 -3.25
N GLU A 48 16.23 10.64 -3.83
CA GLU A 48 17.34 11.55 -3.54
C GLU A 48 16.97 12.99 -3.90
N LYS A 49 16.44 13.21 -5.12
CA LYS A 49 15.99 14.53 -5.58
C LYS A 49 14.91 15.14 -4.68
N ALA A 50 14.07 14.32 -4.07
CA ALA A 50 13.05 14.76 -3.12
C ALA A 50 13.63 15.10 -1.73
N GLY A 51 14.91 14.91 -1.48
CA GLY A 51 15.56 15.10 -0.19
C GLY A 51 15.18 14.05 0.84
N ALA A 52 14.67 12.90 0.41
CA ALA A 52 14.45 11.73 1.25
C ALA A 52 15.70 10.84 1.24
N ARG A 53 15.83 10.01 2.26
CA ARG A 53 16.94 9.06 2.39
C ARG A 53 16.48 7.66 1.98
N LEU A 54 17.19 7.04 1.05
CA LEU A 54 17.11 5.61 0.83
C LEU A 54 17.85 4.90 1.98
N PHE A 55 17.15 4.05 2.73
CA PHE A 55 17.75 3.27 3.82
C PHE A 55 18.32 1.96 3.30
N THR A 56 17.56 1.27 2.43
CA THR A 56 18.00 0.02 1.83
C THR A 56 17.20 -0.30 0.55
N LYS A 57 17.81 -1.13 -0.29
CA LYS A 57 17.19 -1.80 -1.41
C LYS A 57 17.37 -3.30 -1.24
N VAL A 58 16.29 -4.07 -1.28
CA VAL A 58 16.33 -5.54 -1.15
C VAL A 58 15.91 -6.15 -2.48
N ASP A 59 16.84 -6.86 -3.09
CA ASP A 59 16.60 -7.67 -4.28
C ASP A 59 16.14 -9.08 -3.86
N PHE A 60 14.84 -9.32 -3.94
CA PHE A 60 14.26 -10.61 -3.60
C PHE A 60 14.62 -11.70 -4.62
N GLN A 61 14.77 -11.34 -5.90
CA GLN A 61 15.15 -12.30 -6.93
C GLN A 61 16.54 -12.89 -6.63
N GLN A 62 17.50 -12.03 -6.31
CA GLN A 62 18.83 -12.48 -5.94
C GLN A 62 18.82 -13.33 -4.66
N GLY A 63 18.04 -12.90 -3.65
CA GLY A 63 17.88 -13.65 -2.40
C GLY A 63 17.30 -15.05 -2.62
N VAL A 64 16.23 -15.17 -3.40
CA VAL A 64 15.59 -16.46 -3.73
C VAL A 64 16.51 -17.35 -4.57
N LYS A 65 17.26 -16.75 -5.50
CA LYS A 65 18.25 -17.49 -6.32
C LYS A 65 19.37 -18.10 -5.48
N SER A 66 19.75 -17.45 -4.39
CA SER A 66 20.80 -17.98 -3.49
C SER A 66 20.43 -19.29 -2.80
N VAL A 67 19.13 -19.62 -2.73
CA VAL A 67 18.61 -20.89 -2.18
C VAL A 67 18.11 -21.86 -3.27
N GLY A 68 18.55 -21.66 -4.51
CA GLY A 68 18.29 -22.56 -5.65
C GLY A 68 16.88 -22.46 -6.22
N LYS A 69 16.17 -21.33 -6.02
CA LYS A 69 14.85 -21.07 -6.60
C LYS A 69 14.90 -19.82 -7.49
N ASP A 70 13.95 -19.70 -8.39
CA ASP A 70 13.81 -18.52 -9.24
C ASP A 70 12.47 -17.85 -9.06
N ILE A 71 12.49 -16.51 -9.04
CA ILE A 71 11.31 -15.65 -9.16
C ILE A 71 11.58 -14.58 -10.21
N ARG A 72 10.53 -13.95 -10.71
CA ARG A 72 10.65 -12.80 -11.60
C ARG A 72 11.30 -11.62 -10.86
N PRO A 73 11.87 -10.64 -11.59
CA PRO A 73 12.46 -9.46 -11.00
C PRO A 73 11.54 -8.85 -9.94
N THR A 74 12.04 -8.73 -8.72
CA THR A 74 11.27 -8.25 -7.57
C THR A 74 12.21 -7.57 -6.60
N THR A 75 12.05 -6.26 -6.42
CA THR A 75 12.92 -5.42 -5.59
C THR A 75 12.10 -4.44 -4.76
N VAL A 76 12.38 -4.33 -3.47
CA VAL A 76 11.78 -3.31 -2.60
C VAL A 76 12.78 -2.24 -2.26
N LEU A 77 12.34 -0.96 -2.34
CA LEU A 77 13.08 0.20 -1.86
C LEU A 77 12.42 0.69 -0.56
N ILE A 78 13.23 0.89 0.48
CA ILE A 78 12.80 1.37 1.80
C ILE A 78 13.46 2.72 2.03
N PHE A 79 12.64 3.74 2.23
CA PHE A 79 13.09 5.12 2.31
C PHE A 79 12.20 5.97 3.22
N GLY A 80 12.68 7.16 3.59
CA GLY A 80 11.91 8.07 4.41
C GLY A 80 12.54 9.45 4.53
N SER A 81 11.76 10.36 5.11
CA SER A 81 12.21 11.70 5.45
C SER A 81 11.78 12.02 6.89
N PRO A 82 12.71 12.38 7.78
CA PRO A 82 12.36 12.79 9.14
C PRO A 82 11.34 13.94 9.18
N LYS A 83 11.39 14.85 8.20
CA LYS A 83 10.46 15.99 8.11
C LYS A 83 9.00 15.54 7.92
N ILE A 84 8.77 14.45 7.18
CA ILE A 84 7.40 13.95 6.92
C ILE A 84 6.95 13.04 8.07
N GLY A 85 7.87 12.23 8.63
CA GLY A 85 7.53 11.26 9.66
C GLY A 85 7.34 11.87 11.05
N ALA A 86 8.05 12.94 11.39
CA ALA A 86 8.07 13.51 12.74
C ALA A 86 6.67 13.83 13.28
N ASP A 87 5.83 14.47 12.47
CA ASP A 87 4.48 14.88 12.89
C ASP A 87 3.55 13.67 13.11
N ALA A 88 3.71 12.60 12.32
CA ALA A 88 2.97 11.37 12.53
C ALA A 88 3.40 10.65 13.83
N PHE A 89 4.69 10.61 14.13
CA PHE A 89 5.21 10.08 15.39
C PHE A 89 4.75 10.86 16.61
N ALA A 90 4.54 12.17 16.49
CA ALA A 90 4.04 13.01 17.58
C ALA A 90 2.61 12.64 18.02
N ILE A 91 1.80 12.06 17.11
CA ILE A 91 0.45 11.61 17.42
C ILE A 91 0.44 10.17 17.91
N GLY A 92 1.16 9.27 17.23
CA GLY A 92 1.18 7.85 17.53
C GLY A 92 2.51 7.21 17.20
N GLN A 93 3.29 6.82 18.22
CA GLN A 93 4.60 6.19 18.03
C GLN A 93 4.51 4.85 17.29
N THR A 94 3.38 4.16 17.39
CA THR A 94 3.14 2.85 16.75
C THR A 94 3.13 2.93 15.22
N ILE A 95 2.98 4.12 14.62
CA ILE A 95 3.16 4.32 13.17
C ILE A 95 4.55 3.87 12.68
N GLY A 96 5.51 3.75 13.60
CA GLY A 96 6.84 3.19 13.33
C GLY A 96 6.83 1.74 12.85
N LEU A 97 5.74 1.00 13.05
CA LEU A 97 5.56 -0.34 12.46
C LEU A 97 5.34 -0.28 10.94
N TYR A 98 4.76 0.82 10.48
CA TYR A 98 4.53 1.08 9.06
C TYR A 98 5.71 1.80 8.40
N LEU A 99 6.33 2.73 9.09
CA LEU A 99 7.49 3.49 8.62
C LEU A 99 8.80 2.69 8.80
N PRO A 100 9.81 2.86 7.92
CA PRO A 100 9.86 3.78 6.78
C PRO A 100 8.93 3.39 5.63
N LEU A 101 8.67 4.34 4.72
CA LEU A 101 7.92 4.08 3.49
C LEU A 101 8.65 3.06 2.61
N ARG A 102 7.87 2.28 1.85
CA ARG A 102 8.41 1.26 0.96
C ARG A 102 7.64 1.22 -0.35
N VAL A 103 8.36 0.94 -1.42
CA VAL A 103 7.79 0.70 -2.75
C VAL A 103 8.40 -0.58 -3.29
N LEU A 104 7.56 -1.51 -3.71
CA LEU A 104 7.93 -2.74 -4.39
C LEU A 104 7.87 -2.50 -5.89
N ALA A 105 8.98 -2.74 -6.59
CA ALA A 105 9.01 -2.86 -8.05
C ALA A 105 9.09 -4.33 -8.42
N TYR A 106 8.17 -4.80 -9.24
CA TYR A 106 8.14 -6.23 -9.62
C TYR A 106 7.53 -6.45 -11.00
N GLU A 107 7.89 -7.57 -11.60
CA GLU A 107 7.29 -8.09 -12.83
C GLU A 107 6.26 -9.16 -12.50
N ASP A 108 5.03 -9.01 -12.99
CA ASP A 108 3.97 -9.99 -12.80
C ASP A 108 4.05 -11.17 -13.79
N ALA A 109 3.11 -12.10 -13.68
CA ALA A 109 3.07 -13.30 -14.52
C ALA A 109 2.87 -13.01 -16.01
N SER A 110 2.36 -11.85 -16.37
CA SER A 110 2.16 -11.40 -17.75
C SER A 110 3.38 -10.67 -18.33
N GLY A 111 4.43 -10.45 -17.52
CA GLY A 111 5.58 -9.62 -17.88
C GLY A 111 5.36 -8.13 -17.67
N GLN A 112 4.25 -7.75 -17.04
CA GLN A 112 3.97 -6.34 -16.73
C GLN A 112 4.73 -5.91 -15.47
N VAL A 113 5.41 -4.77 -15.55
CA VAL A 113 6.12 -4.18 -14.41
C VAL A 113 5.22 -3.21 -13.66
N TRP A 114 5.26 -3.33 -12.33
CA TRP A 114 4.46 -2.55 -11.39
C TRP A 114 5.33 -1.92 -10.31
N LEU A 115 4.95 -0.73 -9.89
CA LEU A 115 5.37 -0.10 -8.64
C LEU A 115 4.20 -0.15 -7.67
N SER A 116 4.35 -0.90 -6.59
CA SER A 116 3.27 -1.14 -5.63
C SER A 116 3.65 -0.67 -4.23
N TYR A 117 2.71 -0.05 -3.53
CA TYR A 117 2.91 0.40 -2.16
C TYR A 117 1.58 0.40 -1.39
N PRO A 118 1.62 0.18 -0.05
CA PRO A 118 0.44 0.29 0.78
C PRO A 118 0.02 1.76 0.93
N ASP A 119 -1.30 2.02 1.00
CA ASP A 119 -1.78 3.39 1.23
C ASP A 119 -1.46 3.84 2.67
N PRO A 120 -0.78 4.99 2.86
CA PRO A 120 -0.57 5.56 4.19
C PRO A 120 -1.85 5.81 5.00
N ALA A 121 -2.99 6.00 4.35
CA ALA A 121 -4.26 6.17 5.03
C ALA A 121 -4.68 4.93 5.83
N ASP A 122 -4.40 3.73 5.34
CA ASP A 122 -4.72 2.49 6.05
C ASP A 122 -3.90 2.37 7.34
N ALA A 123 -2.59 2.70 7.26
CA ALA A 123 -1.74 2.75 8.44
C ALA A 123 -2.21 3.83 9.44
N ALA A 124 -2.69 4.97 8.95
CA ALA A 124 -3.23 6.02 9.80
C ALA A 124 -4.41 5.50 10.64
N VAL A 125 -5.36 4.80 10.01
CA VAL A 125 -6.52 4.19 10.70
C VAL A 125 -6.05 3.19 11.75
N GLU A 126 -5.14 2.29 11.40
CA GLU A 126 -4.62 1.25 12.29
C GLU A 126 -3.91 1.83 13.53
N HIS A 127 -3.22 2.96 13.35
CA HIS A 127 -2.43 3.59 14.40
C HIS A 127 -3.11 4.81 15.05
N GLY A 128 -4.42 5.00 14.81
CA GLY A 128 -5.23 6.04 15.45
C GLY A 128 -4.86 7.48 15.03
N ILE A 129 -4.28 7.64 13.84
CA ILE A 129 -3.96 8.94 13.25
C ILE A 129 -5.11 9.35 12.30
N PRO A 130 -5.62 10.58 12.36
CA PRO A 130 -6.60 11.05 11.40
C PRO A 130 -6.09 10.92 9.95
N VAL A 131 -6.91 10.36 9.06
CA VAL A 131 -6.51 10.13 7.65
C VAL A 131 -6.24 11.42 6.88
N ASP A 132 -6.86 12.52 7.29
CA ASP A 132 -6.69 13.87 6.77
C ASP A 132 -5.52 14.62 7.42
N HIS A 133 -4.79 13.97 8.34
CA HIS A 133 -3.64 14.59 8.97
C HIS A 133 -2.57 14.97 7.92
N PRO A 134 -1.98 16.18 8.00
CA PRO A 134 -1.02 16.68 7.00
C PRO A 134 0.15 15.75 6.72
N ALA A 135 0.66 15.02 7.74
CA ALA A 135 1.74 14.04 7.55
C ALA A 135 1.30 12.86 6.67
N ILE A 136 0.07 12.37 6.84
CA ILE A 136 -0.48 11.26 6.03
C ILE A 136 -0.66 11.71 4.59
N GLN A 137 -1.23 12.89 4.36
CA GLN A 137 -1.37 13.47 3.03
C GLN A 137 0.00 13.71 2.36
N ALA A 138 1.00 14.16 3.13
CA ALA A 138 2.36 14.33 2.63
C ALA A 138 2.99 12.99 2.21
N MET A 139 2.79 11.91 2.98
CA MET A 139 3.25 10.56 2.63
C MET A 139 2.57 10.04 1.35
N GLN A 140 1.25 10.18 1.23
CA GLN A 140 0.50 9.81 0.03
C GLN A 140 0.99 10.59 -1.20
N GLY A 141 1.13 11.92 -1.05
CA GLY A 141 1.63 12.78 -2.12
C GLY A 141 3.07 12.45 -2.55
N ALA A 142 3.94 12.14 -1.59
CA ALA A 142 5.31 11.73 -1.86
C ALA A 142 5.36 10.41 -2.63
N LEU A 143 4.66 9.37 -2.16
CA LEU A 143 4.60 8.06 -2.82
C LEU A 143 4.06 8.17 -4.24
N LYS A 144 2.96 8.88 -4.44
CA LYS A 144 2.37 9.13 -5.76
C LYS A 144 3.37 9.81 -6.69
N LYS A 145 3.99 10.89 -6.24
CA LYS A 145 4.95 11.67 -7.04
C LYS A 145 6.18 10.85 -7.42
N LEU A 146 6.75 10.13 -6.46
CA LEU A 146 7.95 9.33 -6.66
C LEU A 146 7.70 8.16 -7.62
N THR A 147 6.60 7.43 -7.45
CA THR A 147 6.27 6.29 -8.31
C THR A 147 5.89 6.71 -9.72
N MET A 148 5.19 7.82 -9.89
CA MET A 148 4.91 8.37 -11.21
C MET A 148 6.20 8.83 -11.93
N ALA A 149 7.12 9.48 -11.24
CA ALA A 149 8.41 9.88 -11.82
C ALA A 149 9.27 8.67 -12.21
N ALA A 150 9.19 7.58 -11.45
CA ALA A 150 9.95 6.36 -11.71
C ALA A 150 9.33 5.47 -12.79
N SER A 151 8.00 5.46 -12.94
CA SER A 151 7.29 4.57 -13.88
C SER A 151 7.62 4.81 -15.36
N GLY A 152 8.17 5.98 -15.69
CA GLY A 152 8.43 6.36 -17.08
C GLY A 152 7.18 6.79 -17.83
N ASN A 153 6.02 6.72 -17.22
CA ASN A 153 4.79 7.21 -17.83
C ASN A 153 4.86 8.74 -17.89
N SER A 154 4.91 9.30 -19.08
CA SER A 154 4.76 10.74 -19.27
C SER A 154 3.41 11.13 -18.68
N SER A 155 3.41 12.08 -17.74
CA SER A 155 2.17 12.72 -17.33
C SER A 155 1.52 13.27 -18.59
N GLY A 156 0.47 12.58 -19.08
CA GLY A 156 -0.32 13.12 -20.17
C GLY A 156 -0.79 14.53 -19.76
N ASN A 157 -0.40 15.46 -20.55
CA ASN A 157 -0.79 16.86 -20.47
C ASN A 157 -2.29 17.00 -20.70
#